data_b4792a3881ea81685bdbf8498776c165
#
_entry.id   b4792a3881ea81685bdbf8498776c165
#
_cell.length_a   1.000
_cell.length_b   1.000
_cell.length_c   1.000
_cell.angle_alpha   90.00
_cell.angle_beta   90.00
_cell.angle_gamma   90.00
#
_symmetry.space_group_name_H-M   'P 1'
#
loop_
_entity.id
_entity.type
_entity.pdbx_description
1 polymer ?
#
loop_
_entity_poly.entity_id
_entity_poly.type
_entity_poly.pdbx_seq_one_letter_code
_entity_poly.pdbx_strand_id
1 'polypeptide(L)'
;ATEIHNVMERLASASSLDHPMLRERENAKRAAVLVISSDRGMCGGYNYNVFKKAAELEKNLKDHGYEVVRYVSGNKGVGYYNFRSEPFVGSWSGFSQDPSWKDTHDVRRHLIDGFLASSEGTAKYRPGLTGPEGEAVQGFDSVHVVYTEFESMLTQTPRVHQLLPIEPVIEPEELPKGEDYLDSSSSSDAEPDYEFEPDADTLIASLLPKYVSRSLFAMFLEAAASESA
;
A
#
# COMPACT_ATOMS: atom_id res chain seq x y z
N ALA A 1 -16.18 -2.39 -1.81
CA ALA A 1 -14.85 -2.22 -1.22
C ALA A 1 -14.84 -2.52 0.26
N THR A 2 -15.76 -1.91 0.98
CA THR A 2 -15.83 -2.14 2.43
C THR A 2 -16.14 -3.59 2.75
N GLU A 3 -17.00 -4.19 1.97
CA GLU A 3 -17.37 -5.56 2.17
C GLU A 3 -16.19 -6.50 1.96
N ILE A 4 -15.45 -6.28 0.87
CA ILE A 4 -14.26 -7.08 0.59
C ILE A 4 -13.24 -6.90 1.71
N HIS A 5 -13.06 -5.68 2.16
CA HIS A 5 -12.12 -5.38 3.23
C HIS A 5 -12.48 -6.17 4.50
N ASN A 6 -13.75 -6.12 4.89
CA ASN A 6 -14.19 -6.81 6.10
C ASN A 6 -14.02 -8.32 5.99
N VAL A 7 -14.37 -8.88 4.84
CA VAL A 7 -14.23 -10.30 4.61
C VAL A 7 -12.76 -10.70 4.69
N MET A 8 -11.89 -9.92 4.06
CA MET A 8 -10.47 -10.22 4.06
C MET A 8 -9.88 -10.15 5.45
N GLU A 9 -10.26 -9.16 6.24
CA GLU A 9 -9.79 -9.05 7.60
C GLU A 9 -10.17 -10.26 8.43
N ARG A 10 -11.41 -10.69 8.31
CA ARG A 10 -11.90 -11.80 9.06
C ARG A 10 -11.22 -13.10 8.64
N LEU A 11 -11.09 -13.31 7.35
CA LEU A 11 -10.45 -14.51 6.85
C LEU A 11 -8.98 -14.56 7.20
N ALA A 12 -8.30 -13.44 7.07
CA ALA A 12 -6.87 -13.38 7.36
C ALA A 12 -6.61 -13.63 8.85
N SER A 13 -7.45 -13.11 9.73
CA SER A 13 -7.24 -13.30 11.17
C SER A 13 -7.63 -14.71 11.63
N ALA A 14 -8.52 -15.37 10.91
CA ALA A 14 -8.95 -16.71 11.26
C ALA A 14 -8.12 -17.80 10.59
N SER A 15 -7.36 -17.44 9.59
CA SER A 15 -6.65 -18.40 8.75
C SER A 15 -5.20 -18.54 9.20
N SER A 16 -4.66 -19.73 9.04
CA SER A 16 -3.23 -19.94 9.20
C SER A 16 -2.52 -19.87 7.86
N LEU A 17 -3.12 -19.20 6.91
CA LEU A 17 -2.59 -19.10 5.57
C LEU A 17 -1.21 -18.46 5.55
N ASP A 18 -0.27 -19.15 4.93
CA ASP A 18 1.07 -18.67 4.79
C ASP A 18 1.25 -18.08 3.40
N HIS A 19 0.88 -16.83 3.25
CA HIS A 19 0.97 -16.12 1.98
C HIS A 19 1.94 -14.96 2.11
N PRO A 20 2.77 -14.70 1.09
CA PRO A 20 3.77 -13.62 1.17
C PRO A 20 3.16 -12.26 1.52
N MET A 21 1.97 -11.98 1.05
CA MET A 21 1.32 -10.68 1.31
C MET A 21 0.87 -10.50 2.75
N LEU A 22 0.83 -11.58 3.53
CA LEU A 22 0.35 -11.53 4.91
C LEU A 22 1.47 -11.59 5.94
N ARG A 23 2.70 -11.80 5.53
CA ARG A 23 3.79 -12.01 6.47
C ARG A 23 5.01 -11.20 6.13
N GLU A 24 5.66 -10.68 7.17
CA GLU A 24 6.94 -10.05 6.99
C GLU A 24 8.00 -11.12 6.69
N ARG A 25 8.85 -10.85 5.72
CA ARG A 25 9.92 -11.78 5.37
C ARG A 25 11.01 -11.74 6.41
N GLU A 26 11.59 -12.91 6.71
CA GLU A 26 12.64 -12.99 7.73
C GLU A 26 13.84 -12.11 7.43
N ASN A 27 14.22 -12.05 6.17
CA ASN A 27 15.38 -11.27 5.74
C ASN A 27 14.95 -10.06 4.94
N ALA A 28 13.90 -9.38 5.38
CA ALA A 28 13.44 -8.18 4.72
C ALA A 28 14.53 -7.12 4.78
N LYS A 29 14.94 -6.58 3.64
CA LYS A 29 16.04 -5.63 3.59
C LYS A 29 15.84 -4.48 2.62
N ARG A 30 14.78 -4.50 1.83
CA ARG A 30 14.54 -3.44 0.85
C ARG A 30 13.09 -3.02 0.92
N ALA A 31 12.87 -1.73 1.12
CA ALA A 31 11.54 -1.17 1.31
C ALA A 31 11.22 -0.17 0.20
N ALA A 32 10.06 -0.33 -0.42
CA ALA A 32 9.58 0.63 -1.39
C ALA A 32 8.71 1.67 -0.70
N VAL A 33 8.91 2.93 -1.04
CA VAL A 33 8.13 4.03 -0.51
C VAL A 33 7.50 4.76 -1.69
N LEU A 34 6.17 4.79 -1.73
CA LEU A 34 5.43 5.56 -2.73
C LEU A 34 4.98 6.86 -2.10
N VAL A 35 5.39 7.98 -2.69
CA VAL A 35 5.04 9.31 -2.21
C VAL A 35 3.98 9.88 -3.16
N ILE A 36 2.79 10.16 -2.64
CA ILE A 36 1.69 10.68 -3.45
C ILE A 36 1.59 12.19 -3.23
N SER A 37 1.89 12.95 -4.28
CA SER A 37 1.83 14.40 -4.28
C SER A 37 0.84 14.87 -5.35
N SER A 38 0.68 16.18 -5.48
CA SER A 38 -0.20 16.74 -6.50
C SER A 38 0.55 16.97 -7.80
N ASP A 39 -0.22 17.13 -8.88
CA ASP A 39 0.36 17.47 -10.19
C ASP A 39 0.52 18.96 -10.36
N ARG A 40 -0.32 19.76 -9.74
CA ARG A 40 -0.34 21.20 -9.95
C ARG A 40 -0.16 21.97 -8.68
N GLY A 41 0.18 23.24 -8.88
CA GLY A 41 0.54 24.18 -7.86
C GLY A 41 -0.46 24.30 -6.75
N MET A 42 -0.26 23.53 -5.74
CA MET A 42 -0.97 23.70 -4.49
C MET A 42 -0.27 24.77 -3.69
N CYS A 43 -1.06 25.66 -3.17
CA CYS A 43 -0.56 26.64 -2.20
C CYS A 43 -0.56 25.98 -0.83
N GLY A 44 0.28 26.50 0.05
CA GLY A 44 0.34 26.01 1.41
C GLY A 44 1.16 24.76 1.56
N GLY A 45 0.89 24.02 2.61
CA GLY A 45 1.74 22.95 3.05
C GLY A 45 1.43 21.56 2.52
N TYR A 46 0.45 21.45 1.61
CA TYR A 46 -0.01 20.12 1.19
C TYR A 46 1.16 19.21 0.77
N ASN A 47 1.87 19.61 -0.27
CA ASN A 47 2.97 18.78 -0.76
C ASN A 47 4.15 18.76 0.20
N TYR A 48 4.47 19.90 0.80
CA TYR A 48 5.58 19.95 1.75
C TYR A 48 5.38 18.99 2.90
N ASN A 49 4.17 18.91 3.43
CA ASN A 49 3.87 18.03 4.56
C ASN A 49 4.02 16.56 4.18
N VAL A 50 3.65 16.21 2.94
CA VAL A 50 3.84 14.86 2.44
C VAL A 50 5.34 14.55 2.32
N PHE A 51 6.11 15.47 1.76
CA PHE A 51 7.55 15.23 1.58
C PHE A 51 8.26 15.13 2.92
N LYS A 52 7.84 15.94 3.89
CA LYS A 52 8.41 15.87 5.23
C LYS A 52 8.09 14.51 5.87
N LYS A 53 6.85 14.06 5.72
CA LYS A 53 6.45 12.77 6.26
C LYS A 53 7.23 11.63 5.59
N ALA A 54 7.43 11.73 4.29
CA ALA A 54 8.21 10.73 3.56
C ALA A 54 9.66 10.70 4.04
N ALA A 55 10.25 11.87 4.29
CA ALA A 55 11.62 11.92 4.78
C ALA A 55 11.75 11.26 6.15
N GLU A 56 10.77 11.49 7.03
CA GLU A 56 10.75 10.85 8.34
C GLU A 56 10.67 9.33 8.22
N LEU A 57 9.80 8.86 7.33
CA LEU A 57 9.65 7.43 7.11
C LEU A 57 10.93 6.81 6.56
N GLU A 58 11.52 7.45 5.55
CA GLU A 58 12.72 6.91 4.92
C GLU A 58 13.88 6.86 5.91
N LYS A 59 14.01 7.90 6.74
CA LYS A 59 15.03 7.88 7.77
C LYS A 59 14.81 6.73 8.75
N ASN A 60 13.56 6.53 9.17
CA ASN A 60 13.24 5.45 10.09
C ASN A 60 13.56 4.09 9.49
N LEU A 61 13.21 3.89 8.22
CA LEU A 61 13.50 2.64 7.54
C LEU A 61 15.01 2.40 7.44
N LYS A 62 15.77 3.42 7.09
CA LYS A 62 17.23 3.29 7.01
C LYS A 62 17.85 3.03 8.36
N ASP A 63 17.34 3.66 9.40
CA ASP A 63 17.83 3.43 10.76
C ASP A 63 17.60 1.99 11.19
N HIS A 64 16.61 1.32 10.63
CA HIS A 64 16.32 -0.08 10.90
C HIS A 64 17.01 -1.03 9.91
N GLY A 65 17.92 -0.51 9.10
CA GLY A 65 18.73 -1.36 8.23
C GLY A 65 18.16 -1.60 6.85
N TYR A 66 17.07 -0.93 6.48
CA TYR A 66 16.48 -1.13 5.17
C TYR A 66 17.15 -0.25 4.12
N GLU A 67 17.27 -0.81 2.92
CA GLU A 67 17.52 -0.03 1.72
C GLU A 67 16.18 0.51 1.25
N VAL A 68 16.11 1.80 0.93
CA VAL A 68 14.86 2.45 0.54
C VAL A 68 14.84 2.71 -0.95
N VAL A 69 13.73 2.34 -1.60
CA VAL A 69 13.49 2.58 -3.01
C VAL A 69 12.30 3.52 -3.11
N ARG A 70 12.49 4.70 -3.70
CA ARG A 70 11.44 5.71 -3.77
C ARG A 70 10.73 5.68 -5.11
N TYR A 71 9.41 5.78 -5.04
CA TYR A 71 8.52 5.98 -6.18
C TYR A 71 7.69 7.23 -5.91
N VAL A 72 7.36 7.97 -6.96
CA VAL A 72 6.68 9.24 -6.81
C VAL A 72 5.46 9.30 -7.71
N SER A 73 4.33 9.73 -7.16
CA SER A 73 3.15 10.06 -7.94
C SER A 73 2.90 11.56 -7.83
N GLY A 74 2.66 12.21 -8.97
CA GLY A 74 2.40 13.64 -9.00
C GLY A 74 3.61 14.44 -9.45
N ASN A 75 3.38 15.41 -10.33
CA ASN A 75 4.45 16.23 -10.89
C ASN A 75 5.19 17.05 -9.85
N LYS A 76 4.50 17.46 -8.80
CA LYS A 76 5.16 18.27 -7.76
C LYS A 76 6.22 17.47 -7.05
N GLY A 77 5.95 16.18 -6.80
CA GLY A 77 6.96 15.31 -6.20
C GLY A 77 8.13 15.07 -7.13
N VAL A 78 7.83 14.83 -8.41
CA VAL A 78 8.89 14.63 -9.39
C VAL A 78 9.84 15.84 -9.41
N GLY A 79 9.27 17.06 -9.46
CA GLY A 79 10.08 18.27 -9.45
C GLY A 79 10.85 18.44 -8.15
N TYR A 80 10.21 18.15 -7.03
CA TYR A 80 10.84 18.29 -5.72
C TYR A 80 12.09 17.41 -5.59
N TYR A 81 11.96 16.13 -5.93
CA TYR A 81 13.08 15.21 -5.80
C TYR A 81 14.16 15.44 -6.84
N ASN A 82 13.77 15.79 -8.06
CA ASN A 82 14.75 16.13 -9.10
C ASN A 82 15.55 17.36 -8.72
N PHE A 83 14.89 18.38 -8.19
CA PHE A 83 15.59 19.60 -7.78
C PHE A 83 16.61 19.32 -6.69
N ARG A 84 16.31 18.39 -5.79
CA ARG A 84 17.20 18.03 -4.69
C ARG A 84 18.20 16.94 -5.07
N SER A 85 18.16 16.47 -6.29
CA SER A 85 19.01 15.37 -6.76
C SER A 85 18.83 14.11 -5.92
N GLU A 86 17.61 13.89 -5.44
CA GLU A 86 17.26 12.68 -4.70
C GLU A 86 16.60 11.72 -5.67
N PRO A 87 17.16 10.52 -5.87
CA PRO A 87 16.68 9.62 -6.91
C PRO A 87 15.35 8.96 -6.56
N PHE A 88 14.60 8.62 -7.58
CA PHE A 88 13.45 7.74 -7.46
C PHE A 88 13.47 6.78 -8.63
N VAL A 89 12.93 5.59 -8.41
CA VAL A 89 13.01 4.52 -9.40
C VAL A 89 11.96 4.70 -10.49
N GLY A 90 10.82 5.26 -10.12
CA GLY A 90 9.76 5.48 -11.10
C GLY A 90 8.79 6.52 -10.63
N SER A 91 8.00 7.04 -11.57
CA SER A 91 7.02 8.06 -11.26
C SER A 91 5.82 7.94 -12.19
N TRP A 92 4.70 8.44 -11.70
CA TRP A 92 3.44 8.50 -12.44
C TRP A 92 2.80 9.84 -12.17
N SER A 93 2.15 10.44 -13.18
CA SER A 93 1.57 11.77 -13.01
C SER A 93 0.41 11.97 -13.95
N GLY A 94 -0.31 13.07 -13.76
CA GLY A 94 -1.38 13.49 -14.64
C GLY A 94 -2.78 13.18 -14.15
N PHE A 95 -2.92 12.53 -12.99
CA PHE A 95 -4.24 12.14 -12.50
C PHE A 95 -4.47 12.47 -11.03
N SER A 96 -3.68 13.37 -10.44
CA SER A 96 -3.77 13.61 -9.00
C SER A 96 -5.12 14.15 -8.57
N GLN A 97 -5.81 14.90 -9.43
CA GLN A 97 -7.08 15.52 -9.05
C GLN A 97 -8.29 14.61 -9.21
N ASP A 98 -8.19 13.63 -10.12
CA ASP A 98 -9.32 12.76 -10.40
C ASP A 98 -8.80 11.41 -10.91
N PRO A 99 -8.19 10.63 -10.03
CA PRO A 99 -7.60 9.35 -10.45
C PRO A 99 -8.69 8.33 -10.75
N SER A 100 -8.58 7.69 -11.90
CA SER A 100 -9.44 6.57 -12.24
C SER A 100 -8.75 5.26 -11.88
N TRP A 101 -9.53 4.20 -11.86
CA TRP A 101 -8.97 2.86 -11.65
C TRP A 101 -7.90 2.55 -12.69
N LYS A 102 -8.18 2.92 -13.94
CA LYS A 102 -7.24 2.67 -15.03
C LYS A 102 -5.95 3.49 -14.86
N ASP A 103 -6.08 4.74 -14.42
CA ASP A 103 -4.91 5.60 -14.24
C ASP A 103 -3.89 5.00 -13.28
N THR A 104 -4.36 4.29 -12.26
CA THR A 104 -3.49 3.74 -11.23
C THR A 104 -3.09 2.29 -11.51
N HIS A 105 -3.47 1.75 -12.65
CA HIS A 105 -3.18 0.36 -12.98
C HIS A 105 -1.68 0.05 -12.92
N ASP A 106 -0.90 0.90 -13.54
CA ASP A 106 0.54 0.63 -13.64
C ASP A 106 1.24 0.68 -12.30
N VAL A 107 0.91 1.68 -11.48
CA VAL A 107 1.55 1.77 -10.16
C VAL A 107 1.12 0.60 -9.27
N ARG A 108 -0.17 0.24 -9.31
CA ARG A 108 -0.65 -0.88 -8.52
C ARG A 108 0.06 -2.18 -8.91
N ARG A 109 0.11 -2.42 -10.21
CA ARG A 109 0.73 -3.65 -10.70
C ARG A 109 2.22 -3.69 -10.39
N HIS A 110 2.92 -2.57 -10.59
CA HIS A 110 4.35 -2.56 -10.35
C HIS A 110 4.68 -2.84 -8.88
N LEU A 111 3.95 -2.22 -7.96
CA LEU A 111 4.24 -2.40 -6.54
C LEU A 111 3.93 -3.82 -6.08
N ILE A 112 2.86 -4.41 -6.61
CA ILE A 112 2.53 -5.79 -6.27
C ILE A 112 3.58 -6.75 -6.84
N ASP A 113 3.92 -6.59 -8.10
CA ASP A 113 4.90 -7.48 -8.75
C ASP A 113 6.27 -7.36 -8.09
N GLY A 114 6.68 -6.13 -7.75
CA GLY A 114 7.96 -5.92 -7.09
C GLY A 114 8.00 -6.56 -5.71
N PHE A 115 6.90 -6.48 -4.98
CA PHE A 115 6.83 -7.12 -3.68
C PHE A 115 6.85 -8.64 -3.80
N LEU A 116 6.11 -9.20 -4.75
CA LEU A 116 6.11 -10.65 -4.93
C LEU A 116 7.47 -11.17 -5.39
N ALA A 117 8.22 -10.37 -6.14
CA ALA A 117 9.57 -10.74 -6.55
C ALA A 117 10.55 -10.75 -5.39
N SER A 118 10.32 -9.92 -4.38
CA SER A 118 11.20 -9.69 -3.23
C SER A 118 12.52 -9.04 -3.64
N SER A 119 13.32 -8.67 -2.65
CA SER A 119 14.64 -8.08 -2.91
C SER A 119 15.60 -9.08 -3.55
N GLU A 120 15.27 -10.37 -3.49
CA GLU A 120 16.11 -11.41 -4.09
C GLU A 120 15.77 -11.65 -5.56
N GLY A 121 14.69 -11.09 -6.05
CA GLY A 121 14.23 -11.31 -7.41
C GLY A 121 14.02 -10.02 -8.17
N THR A 122 13.49 -10.15 -9.38
CA THR A 122 13.24 -8.99 -10.23
C THR A 122 11.82 -9.04 -10.77
N ALA A 123 11.26 -7.87 -10.99
CA ALA A 123 9.99 -7.70 -11.68
C ALA A 123 10.27 -7.16 -13.08
N LYS A 124 9.53 -7.65 -14.06
CA LYS A 124 9.78 -7.26 -15.45
C LYS A 124 8.98 -6.03 -15.88
N TYR A 125 7.94 -5.71 -15.12
CA TYR A 125 7.05 -4.64 -15.51
C TYR A 125 7.59 -3.31 -15.01
N ARG A 126 7.77 -2.35 -15.93
CA ARG A 126 8.36 -1.04 -15.63
C ARG A 126 7.58 0.13 -16.18
N PRO A 127 6.29 0.24 -15.87
CA PRO A 127 5.55 1.39 -16.37
C PRO A 127 5.98 2.65 -15.62
N GLY A 128 6.09 3.75 -16.35
CA GLY A 128 6.44 5.02 -15.72
C GLY A 128 7.87 5.12 -15.24
N LEU A 129 8.69 4.12 -15.47
CA LEU A 129 10.09 4.16 -15.05
C LEU A 129 10.95 4.74 -16.16
N THR A 130 12.13 5.25 -15.77
CA THR A 130 13.11 5.68 -16.76
C THR A 130 13.80 4.45 -17.33
N GLY A 131 14.06 4.48 -18.63
CA GLY A 131 14.70 3.36 -19.29
C GLY A 131 13.72 2.51 -20.08
N PRO A 132 14.22 1.46 -20.72
CA PRO A 132 13.38 0.64 -21.58
C PRO A 132 12.28 -0.09 -20.81
N GLU A 133 11.09 -0.08 -21.38
CA GLU A 133 9.98 -0.82 -20.81
C GLU A 133 10.28 -2.32 -20.87
N GLY A 134 9.89 -3.03 -19.83
CA GLY A 134 10.11 -4.46 -19.77
C GLY A 134 11.45 -4.87 -19.19
N GLU A 135 12.32 -3.89 -18.90
CA GLU A 135 13.59 -4.19 -18.27
C GLU A 135 13.36 -4.69 -16.84
N ALA A 136 14.19 -5.64 -16.41
CA ALA A 136 14.05 -6.20 -15.08
C ALA A 136 14.42 -5.18 -14.01
N VAL A 137 13.59 -5.10 -12.97
CA VAL A 137 13.78 -4.18 -11.86
C VAL A 137 13.82 -5.01 -10.59
N GLN A 138 14.82 -4.75 -9.74
CA GLN A 138 14.91 -5.47 -8.47
C GLN A 138 13.66 -5.22 -7.64
N GLY A 139 13.12 -6.28 -7.05
CA GLY A 139 11.95 -6.17 -6.18
C GLY A 139 12.30 -5.70 -4.78
N PHE A 140 11.32 -5.78 -3.90
CA PHE A 140 11.46 -5.27 -2.54
C PHE A 140 10.62 -6.12 -1.59
N ASP A 141 10.83 -5.89 -0.29
CA ASP A 141 10.27 -6.75 0.75
C ASP A 141 9.11 -6.10 1.50
N SER A 142 8.91 -4.80 1.29
CA SER A 142 7.77 -4.09 1.86
C SER A 142 7.41 -2.91 0.99
N VAL A 143 6.18 -2.44 1.15
CA VAL A 143 5.67 -1.28 0.41
C VAL A 143 4.97 -0.36 1.39
N HIS A 144 5.40 0.89 1.41
CA HIS A 144 4.83 1.91 2.28
C HIS A 144 4.36 3.06 1.42
N VAL A 145 3.19 3.61 1.75
CA VAL A 145 2.60 4.70 0.99
C VAL A 145 2.50 5.93 1.89
N VAL A 146 2.98 7.06 1.39
CA VAL A 146 2.84 8.34 2.07
C VAL A 146 1.84 9.17 1.28
N TYR A 147 0.74 9.53 1.92
CA TYR A 147 -0.34 10.22 1.24
C TYR A 147 -1.09 11.10 2.23
N THR A 148 -1.92 11.99 1.72
CA THR A 148 -2.72 12.85 2.59
C THR A 148 -4.11 12.24 2.76
N GLU A 149 -4.44 11.91 4.01
CA GLU A 149 -5.74 11.39 4.36
C GLU A 149 -6.75 12.51 4.46
N PHE A 150 -7.91 12.32 3.87
CA PHE A 150 -8.98 13.29 3.94
C PHE A 150 -9.85 13.00 5.17
N GLU A 151 -9.77 13.85 6.17
CA GLU A 151 -10.59 13.68 7.37
C GLU A 151 -11.84 14.54 7.29
N SER A 152 -11.70 15.75 6.76
CA SER A 152 -12.83 16.67 6.56
C SER A 152 -12.34 17.77 5.65
N MET A 153 -13.26 18.66 5.26
CA MET A 153 -12.87 19.81 4.45
C MET A 153 -11.86 20.71 5.17
N LEU A 154 -11.84 20.66 6.48
CA LEU A 154 -10.95 21.50 7.27
C LEU A 154 -9.65 20.81 7.66
N THR A 155 -9.60 19.50 7.60
CA THR A 155 -8.45 18.74 8.11
C THR A 155 -8.03 17.69 7.10
N GLN A 156 -6.80 17.81 6.65
CA GLN A 156 -6.15 16.83 5.79
C GLN A 156 -4.81 16.51 6.42
N THR A 157 -4.53 15.23 6.63
CA THR A 157 -3.37 14.82 7.41
C THR A 157 -2.48 13.89 6.60
N PRO A 158 -1.17 14.18 6.52
CA PRO A 158 -0.26 13.24 5.87
C PRO A 158 -0.12 11.98 6.72
N ARG A 159 -0.21 10.85 6.06
CA ARG A 159 -0.17 9.53 6.70
C ARG A 159 0.84 8.63 6.03
N VAL A 160 1.33 7.67 6.79
CA VAL A 160 2.10 6.55 6.26
C VAL A 160 1.25 5.30 6.46
N HIS A 161 1.10 4.54 5.41
CA HIS A 161 0.38 3.27 5.48
C HIS A 161 1.25 2.17 4.89
N GLN A 162 1.46 1.09 5.64
CA GLN A 162 2.15 -0.06 5.11
C GLN A 162 1.17 -0.86 4.26
N LEU A 163 1.40 -0.84 2.97
CA LEU A 163 0.53 -1.53 2.03
C LEU A 163 0.83 -3.02 1.98
N LEU A 164 2.11 -3.36 2.01
CA LEU A 164 2.59 -4.75 1.96
C LEU A 164 3.79 -4.92 2.87
N PRO A 165 3.91 -6.00 3.59
CA PRO A 165 2.85 -7.00 3.77
C PRO A 165 1.66 -6.40 4.51
N ILE A 166 0.51 -7.03 4.33
CA ILE A 166 -0.74 -6.55 4.94
C ILE A 166 -0.62 -6.73 6.45
N GLU A 167 -0.85 -5.65 7.19
CA GLU A 167 -0.81 -5.70 8.63
C GLU A 167 -2.16 -6.12 9.19
N PRO A 168 -2.15 -6.87 10.29
CA PRO A 168 -3.42 -7.17 10.96
C PRO A 168 -4.06 -5.88 11.44
N VAL A 169 -5.33 -5.73 11.19
CA VAL A 169 -6.04 -4.50 11.55
C VAL A 169 -6.58 -4.56 12.96
N ILE A 170 -6.77 -5.77 13.47
CA ILE A 170 -7.41 -5.95 14.77
C ILE A 170 -6.40 -5.76 15.87
N GLU A 171 -6.65 -4.76 16.72
CA GLU A 171 -5.80 -4.50 17.87
C GLU A 171 -6.09 -5.48 18.99
N PRO A 172 -5.10 -5.83 19.80
CA PRO A 172 -5.30 -6.77 20.88
C PRO A 172 -6.42 -6.38 21.82
N GLU A 173 -6.60 -5.10 22.09
CA GLU A 173 -7.64 -4.67 23.02
C GLU A 173 -9.04 -4.85 22.44
N GLU A 174 -9.15 -5.13 21.18
CA GLU A 174 -10.43 -5.40 20.58
C GLU A 174 -10.75 -6.88 20.58
N LEU A 175 -9.83 -7.70 21.01
CA LEU A 175 -10.03 -9.13 21.06
C LEU A 175 -11.17 -9.55 21.97
N PRO A 176 -11.41 -8.86 23.10
CA PRO A 176 -12.56 -9.25 23.92
C PRO A 176 -13.87 -9.23 23.15
N LYS A 177 -14.00 -8.24 22.30
CA LYS A 177 -15.17 -8.23 21.42
C LYS A 177 -15.09 -9.38 20.45
N GLY A 178 -13.90 -9.71 20.10
CA GLY A 178 -13.67 -10.86 19.26
C GLY A 178 -14.12 -12.13 19.94
N GLU A 179 -14.00 -12.16 21.23
CA GLU A 179 -14.47 -13.32 21.97
C GLU A 179 -15.96 -13.49 21.84
N ASP A 180 -16.68 -12.41 22.10
CA ASP A 180 -18.12 -12.47 21.93
C ASP A 180 -18.45 -12.84 20.51
N TYR A 181 -17.69 -12.28 19.61
CA TYR A 181 -17.86 -12.61 18.23
C TYR A 181 -17.57 -14.07 17.97
N LEU A 182 -16.52 -14.58 18.60
CA LEU A 182 -16.18 -15.98 18.44
C LEU A 182 -17.25 -16.86 19.03
N ASP A 183 -17.82 -16.45 20.13
CA ASP A 183 -18.94 -17.18 20.68
C ASP A 183 -20.08 -17.21 19.69
N SER A 184 -20.36 -16.07 19.12
CA SER A 184 -21.41 -16.03 18.11
C SER A 184 -21.06 -16.90 16.93
N SER A 185 -19.83 -16.80 16.50
CA SER A 185 -19.44 -17.57 15.33
C SER A 185 -19.38 -19.03 15.66
N SER A 186 -19.03 -19.37 16.90
CA SER A 186 -19.06 -20.75 17.28
C SER A 186 -20.48 -21.24 17.33
N SER A 187 -21.36 -20.36 17.74
CA SER A 187 -22.75 -20.75 17.77
C SER A 187 -23.29 -20.88 16.36
N SER A 188 -22.83 -20.05 15.49
CA SER A 188 -23.22 -20.17 14.11
C SER A 188 -22.35 -21.26 13.51
N ASP A 189 -22.74 -22.37 13.55
CA ASP A 189 -21.96 -23.46 13.06
C ASP A 189 -21.78 -23.42 11.57
N ALA A 190 -22.16 -22.34 10.98
CA ALA A 190 -22.01 -22.19 9.56
C ALA A 190 -20.55 -21.97 9.17
N GLU A 191 -19.81 -21.26 10.02
CA GLU A 191 -18.42 -21.05 9.69
C GLU A 191 -17.63 -22.30 9.52
N PRO A 192 -17.84 -23.29 10.34
CA PRO A 192 -17.01 -24.49 10.20
C PRO A 192 -16.99 -25.04 8.81
N ASP A 193 -18.05 -24.84 8.08
CA ASP A 193 -18.17 -25.49 6.80
C ASP A 193 -17.10 -25.02 5.83
N TYR A 194 -16.98 -23.71 5.65
CA TYR A 194 -16.01 -23.24 4.69
C TYR A 194 -14.65 -23.10 5.31
N GLU A 195 -14.55 -23.08 6.62
CA GLU A 195 -13.25 -23.04 7.25
C GLU A 195 -12.44 -24.28 6.96
N PHE A 196 -13.09 -25.39 6.80
CA PHE A 196 -12.41 -26.65 6.57
C PHE A 196 -12.32 -27.01 5.11
N GLU A 197 -12.81 -26.16 4.25
CA GLU A 197 -12.70 -26.43 2.83
C GLU A 197 -11.31 -26.05 2.35
N PRO A 198 -10.64 -26.93 1.61
CA PRO A 198 -9.32 -26.60 1.08
C PRO A 198 -9.34 -25.36 0.22
N ASP A 199 -10.50 -25.07 -0.38
CA ASP A 199 -10.63 -23.94 -1.28
C ASP A 199 -10.62 -22.60 -0.57
N ALA A 200 -10.79 -22.58 0.75
CA ALA A 200 -10.80 -21.33 1.50
C ALA A 200 -9.47 -20.60 1.37
N ASP A 201 -8.37 -21.34 1.52
CA ASP A 201 -7.05 -20.74 1.37
C ASP A 201 -6.81 -20.26 -0.07
N THR A 202 -7.26 -21.02 -1.03
CA THR A 202 -7.14 -20.62 -2.43
C THR A 202 -7.94 -19.37 -2.70
N LEU A 203 -9.13 -19.28 -2.14
CA LEU A 203 -9.97 -18.09 -2.30
C LEU A 203 -9.30 -16.88 -1.69
N ILE A 204 -8.80 -17.00 -0.48
CA ILE A 204 -8.11 -15.90 0.18
C ILE A 204 -6.92 -15.45 -0.67
N ALA A 205 -6.11 -16.39 -1.10
CA ALA A 205 -4.93 -16.06 -1.91
C ALA A 205 -5.32 -15.31 -3.19
N SER A 206 -6.44 -15.67 -3.80
CA SER A 206 -6.87 -15.01 -5.03
C SER A 206 -7.42 -13.62 -4.77
N LEU A 207 -7.92 -13.35 -3.57
CA LEU A 207 -8.48 -12.05 -3.22
C LEU A 207 -7.43 -11.05 -2.73
N LEU A 208 -6.29 -11.54 -2.23
CA LEU A 208 -5.28 -10.65 -1.66
C LEU A 208 -4.77 -9.58 -2.63
N PRO A 209 -4.40 -9.91 -3.87
CA PRO A 209 -3.95 -8.85 -4.77
C PRO A 209 -5.04 -7.82 -5.07
N LYS A 210 -6.29 -8.26 -5.12
CA LYS A 210 -7.41 -7.33 -5.35
C LYS A 210 -7.59 -6.41 -4.17
N TYR A 211 -7.46 -6.94 -2.97
CA TYR A 211 -7.56 -6.14 -1.77
C TYR A 211 -6.47 -5.08 -1.74
N VAL A 212 -5.23 -5.46 -2.04
CA VAL A 212 -4.11 -4.52 -2.06
C VAL A 212 -4.33 -3.44 -3.12
N SER A 213 -4.76 -3.84 -4.32
CA SER A 213 -5.03 -2.88 -5.39
C SER A 213 -6.11 -1.89 -4.99
N ARG A 214 -7.19 -2.36 -4.35
CA ARG A 214 -8.27 -1.48 -3.93
C ARG A 214 -7.83 -0.56 -2.80
N SER A 215 -7.01 -1.07 -1.89
CA SER A 215 -6.48 -0.25 -0.81
C SER A 215 -5.63 0.89 -1.35
N LEU A 216 -4.77 0.61 -2.30
CA LEU A 216 -3.94 1.65 -2.89
C LEU A 216 -4.78 2.65 -3.67
N PHE A 217 -5.76 2.18 -4.43
CA PHE A 217 -6.64 3.09 -5.15
C PHE A 217 -7.39 4.01 -4.18
N ALA A 218 -7.84 3.48 -3.05
CA ALA A 218 -8.51 4.30 -2.04
C ALA A 218 -7.60 5.42 -1.52
N MET A 219 -6.31 5.14 -1.38
CA MET A 219 -5.36 6.17 -0.95
C MET A 219 -5.21 7.27 -2.01
N PHE A 220 -5.22 6.91 -3.28
CA PHE A 220 -5.21 7.89 -4.34
C PHE A 220 -6.47 8.76 -4.32
N LEU A 221 -7.63 8.15 -4.04
CA LEU A 221 -8.87 8.91 -3.95
C LEU A 221 -8.86 9.84 -2.75
N GLU A 222 -8.31 9.41 -1.63
CA GLU A 222 -8.20 10.28 -0.46
C GLU A 222 -7.26 11.44 -0.71
N ALA A 223 -6.15 11.16 -1.38
CA ALA A 223 -5.22 12.22 -1.75
C ALA A 223 -5.90 13.24 -2.67
N ALA A 224 -6.68 12.77 -3.64
CA ALA A 224 -7.40 13.67 -4.54
C ALA A 224 -8.41 14.51 -3.80
N ALA A 225 -9.16 13.92 -2.88
CA ALA A 225 -10.13 14.66 -2.07
C ALA A 225 -9.43 15.72 -1.21
N SER A 226 -8.27 15.37 -0.65
CA SER A 226 -7.50 16.30 0.17
C SER A 226 -6.93 17.44 -0.66
N GLU A 227 -6.52 17.14 -1.87
CA GLU A 227 -5.99 18.17 -2.78
C GLU A 227 -7.07 19.18 -3.14
N SER A 228 -8.32 18.75 -3.24
CA SER A 228 -9.44 19.62 -3.59
C SER A 228 -10.02 20.37 -2.41
N ALA A 229 -9.65 20.01 -1.21
CA ALA A 229 -10.22 20.62 -0.01
C ALA A 229 -9.74 22.05 0.22
#